data_e13d2934ecfea43b16190d503b55dcec
#
_entry.id   e13d2934ecfea43b16190d503b55dcec
#
_cell.length_a   1.000
_cell.length_b   1.000
_cell.length_c   1.000
_cell.angle_alpha   90.00
_cell.angle_beta   90.00
_cell.angle_gamma   90.00
#
_symmetry.space_group_name_H-M   'P 1'
#
loop_
_entity.id
_entity.type
_entity.pdbx_description
1 polymer ?
#
loop_
_entity_poly.entity_id
_entity_poly.type
_entity_poly.pdbx_seq_one_letter_code
_entity_poly.pdbx_strand_id
1 'polypeptide(L)'
;MTVQTLIDSGLFKVQVPGGTSREISKVFCCDLLSIAMSKAPENGAWVTVMGNKNTLAVASLADISCIILAEGIQFQEEELACARSEQIAV
;
A
#
# COMPACT_ATOMS: atom_id res chain seq x y z
N MET A 1 -11.48 -2.36 10.33
CA MET A 1 -10.15 -1.72 10.52
C MET A 1 -9.93 -0.70 9.43
N THR A 2 -9.43 0.47 9.78
CA THR A 2 -9.10 1.52 8.82
C THR A 2 -7.59 1.68 8.72
N VAL A 3 -7.14 2.44 7.71
CA VAL A 3 -5.73 2.81 7.58
C VAL A 3 -5.25 3.54 8.84
N GLN A 4 -6.08 4.41 9.41
CA GLN A 4 -5.74 5.12 10.65
C GLN A 4 -5.49 4.15 11.81
N THR A 5 -6.23 3.05 11.88
CA THR A 5 -6.02 2.02 12.90
C THR A 5 -4.61 1.44 12.83
N LEU A 6 -4.12 1.18 11.62
CA LEU A 6 -2.75 0.68 11.44
C LEU A 6 -1.70 1.72 11.84
N ILE A 7 -1.92 2.97 11.46
CA ILE A 7 -1.02 4.07 11.82
C ILE A 7 -0.94 4.22 13.34
N ASP A 8 -2.08 4.18 14.01
CA ASP A 8 -2.18 4.35 15.46
C ASP A 8 -1.56 3.19 16.24
N SER A 9 -1.39 2.02 15.61
CA SER A 9 -0.80 0.85 16.25
C SER A 9 0.66 1.08 16.66
N GLY A 10 1.37 1.98 15.96
CA GLY A 10 2.78 2.25 16.22
C GLY A 10 3.72 1.15 15.74
N LEU A 11 3.21 0.12 15.05
CA LEU A 11 4.00 -1.01 14.57
C LEU A 11 4.73 -0.73 13.25
N PHE A 12 4.32 0.31 12.54
CA PHE A 12 4.82 0.61 11.20
C PHE A 12 5.41 2.01 11.13
N LYS A 13 6.42 2.17 10.26
CA LYS A 13 6.92 3.49 9.89
C LYS A 13 6.09 3.99 8.72
N VAL A 14 5.39 5.11 8.91
CA VAL A 14 4.52 5.67 7.88
C VAL A 14 5.33 6.55 6.94
N GLN A 15 5.35 6.21 5.65
CA GLN A 15 5.96 7.06 4.62
C GLN A 15 4.95 8.04 4.02
N VAL A 16 3.73 7.56 3.74
CA VAL A 16 2.62 8.37 3.22
C VAL A 16 1.36 7.95 3.93
N PRO A 17 0.66 8.84 4.64
CA PRO A 17 -0.57 8.47 5.36
C PRO A 17 -1.75 8.18 4.43
N GLY A 18 -1.78 8.80 3.24
CA GLY A 18 -2.83 8.55 2.26
C GLY A 18 -4.23 8.83 2.78
N GLY A 19 -5.19 8.02 2.36
CA GLY A 19 -6.57 8.11 2.81
C GLY A 19 -6.77 7.40 4.14
N THR A 20 -6.57 8.09 5.25
CA THR A 20 -6.57 7.46 6.59
C THR A 20 -7.91 6.90 7.01
N SER A 21 -9.01 7.38 6.45
CA SER A 21 -10.35 6.89 6.76
C SER A 21 -10.75 5.65 5.96
N ARG A 22 -9.92 5.22 4.99
CA ARG A 22 -10.25 4.06 4.16
C ARG A 22 -10.31 2.79 5.00
N GLU A 23 -11.32 1.98 4.73
CA GLU A 23 -11.43 0.66 5.34
C GLU A 23 -10.45 -0.32 4.70
N ILE A 24 -9.98 -1.27 5.50
CA ILE A 24 -9.15 -2.38 5.02
C ILE A 24 -10.01 -3.64 5.06
N SER A 25 -10.31 -4.19 3.89
CA SER A 25 -11.16 -5.39 3.79
C SER A 25 -10.39 -6.66 4.09
N LYS A 26 -9.17 -6.78 3.59
CA LYS A 26 -8.32 -7.97 3.74
C LYS A 26 -6.86 -7.60 3.70
N VAL A 27 -6.02 -8.45 4.26
CA VAL A 27 -4.58 -8.41 4.07
C VAL A 27 -4.21 -9.34 2.91
N PHE A 28 -3.35 -8.89 2.02
CA PHE A 28 -2.94 -9.63 0.84
C PHE A 28 -1.42 -9.54 0.71
N CYS A 29 -0.75 -10.67 0.61
CA CYS A 29 0.70 -10.75 0.46
C CYS A 29 1.04 -11.25 -0.94
N CYS A 30 1.79 -10.47 -1.71
CA CYS A 30 2.16 -10.85 -3.06
C CYS A 30 3.37 -10.06 -3.54
N ASP A 31 4.34 -10.77 -4.13
CA ASP A 31 5.55 -10.18 -4.68
C ASP A 31 5.62 -10.33 -6.21
N LEU A 32 4.50 -10.64 -6.85
CA LEU A 32 4.42 -10.77 -8.30
C LEU A 32 3.28 -9.89 -8.81
N LEU A 33 3.63 -8.86 -9.59
CA LEU A 33 2.67 -7.84 -10.05
C LEU A 33 1.50 -8.42 -10.83
N SER A 34 1.74 -9.42 -11.69
CA SER A 34 0.68 -10.02 -12.49
C SER A 34 -0.37 -10.72 -11.64
N ILE A 35 0.05 -11.35 -10.55
CA ILE A 35 -0.87 -12.00 -9.61
C ILE A 35 -1.61 -10.95 -8.79
N ALA A 36 -0.90 -9.92 -8.32
CA ALA A 36 -1.52 -8.83 -7.58
C ALA A 36 -2.59 -8.12 -8.41
N MET A 37 -2.29 -7.87 -9.69
CA MET A 37 -3.23 -7.21 -10.60
C MET A 37 -4.53 -8.01 -10.75
N SER A 38 -4.46 -9.34 -10.76
CA SER A 38 -5.64 -10.18 -10.97
C SER A 38 -6.35 -10.59 -9.68
N LYS A 39 -5.67 -10.59 -8.53
CA LYS A 39 -6.20 -11.17 -7.30
C LYS A 39 -6.24 -10.25 -6.09
N ALA A 40 -5.62 -9.07 -6.15
CA ALA A 40 -5.63 -8.15 -5.02
C ALA A 40 -7.05 -7.71 -4.71
N PRO A 41 -7.49 -7.82 -3.44
CA PRO A 41 -8.85 -7.42 -3.09
C PRO A 41 -8.99 -5.90 -3.05
N GLU A 42 -10.12 -5.39 -3.51
CA GLU A 42 -10.47 -3.98 -3.36
C GLU A 42 -10.43 -3.60 -1.87
N ASN A 43 -9.87 -2.44 -1.57
CA ASN A 43 -9.66 -1.95 -0.21
C ASN A 43 -8.76 -2.85 0.64
N GLY A 44 -7.91 -3.65 -0.01
CA GLY A 44 -6.98 -4.52 0.70
C GLY A 44 -5.77 -3.78 1.25
N ALA A 45 -5.09 -4.40 2.21
CA ALA A 45 -3.75 -4.00 2.64
C ALA A 45 -2.77 -4.94 1.95
N TRP A 46 -1.93 -4.41 1.09
CA TRP A 46 -1.00 -5.21 0.28
C TRP A 46 0.39 -5.21 0.90
N VAL A 47 0.82 -6.39 1.34
CA VAL A 47 2.17 -6.58 1.91
C VAL A 47 3.09 -7.09 0.80
N THR A 48 4.18 -6.39 0.55
CA THR A 48 5.12 -6.74 -0.52
C THR A 48 6.52 -6.23 -0.19
N VAL A 49 7.52 -6.78 -0.90
CA VAL A 49 8.90 -6.27 -0.88
C VAL A 49 9.23 -5.49 -2.16
N MET A 50 8.28 -5.30 -3.05
CA MET A 50 8.49 -4.59 -4.32
C MET A 50 8.33 -3.08 -4.14
N GLY A 51 9.43 -2.40 -3.83
CA GLY A 51 9.44 -0.95 -3.59
C GLY A 51 9.71 -0.17 -4.87
N ASN A 52 8.86 -0.26 -5.87
CA ASN A 52 9.01 0.46 -7.14
C ASN A 52 7.69 1.06 -7.62
N LYS A 53 7.76 1.91 -8.65
CA LYS A 53 6.59 2.63 -9.15
C LYS A 53 5.51 1.72 -9.74
N ASN A 54 5.87 0.54 -10.23
CA ASN A 54 4.90 -0.41 -10.77
C ASN A 54 3.97 -0.94 -9.68
N THR A 55 4.49 -1.08 -8.47
CA THR A 55 3.68 -1.45 -7.30
C THR A 55 2.58 -0.42 -7.06
N LEU A 56 2.92 0.87 -7.14
CA LEU A 56 1.95 1.95 -6.98
C LEU A 56 0.90 1.95 -8.09
N ALA A 57 1.32 1.69 -9.33
CA ALA A 57 0.39 1.63 -10.45
C ALA A 57 -0.63 0.51 -10.26
N VAL A 58 -0.20 -0.68 -9.85
CA VAL A 58 -1.10 -1.80 -9.58
C VAL A 58 -2.01 -1.51 -8.39
N ALA A 59 -1.47 -0.90 -7.33
CA ALA A 59 -2.27 -0.54 -6.15
C ALA A 59 -3.40 0.43 -6.52
N SER A 60 -3.13 1.38 -7.37
CA SER A 60 -4.14 2.33 -7.85
C SER A 60 -5.22 1.62 -8.67
N LEU A 61 -4.82 0.76 -9.62
CA LEU A 61 -5.76 0.01 -10.46
C LEU A 61 -6.62 -0.96 -9.65
N ALA A 62 -6.07 -1.61 -8.65
CA ALA A 62 -6.78 -2.56 -7.81
C ALA A 62 -7.54 -1.92 -6.66
N ASP A 63 -7.45 -0.61 -6.52
CA ASP A 63 -8.08 0.17 -5.45
C ASP A 63 -7.69 -0.33 -4.05
N ILE A 64 -6.40 -0.48 -3.84
CA ILE A 64 -5.81 -0.91 -2.57
C ILE A 64 -5.86 0.23 -1.55
N SER A 65 -6.16 -0.08 -0.29
CA SER A 65 -6.21 0.91 0.78
C SER A 65 -4.82 1.35 1.24
N CYS A 66 -3.88 0.42 1.34
CA CYS A 66 -2.52 0.75 1.74
C CYS A 66 -1.53 -0.31 1.25
N ILE A 67 -0.27 0.11 1.19
CA ILE A 67 0.85 -0.77 0.87
C ILE A 67 1.73 -0.88 2.11
N ILE A 68 2.09 -2.09 2.49
CA ILE A 68 3.04 -2.35 3.58
C ILE A 68 4.29 -2.94 2.95
N LEU A 69 5.40 -2.21 3.02
CA LEU A 69 6.69 -2.67 2.51
C LEU A 69 7.44 -3.40 3.60
N ALA A 70 7.77 -4.66 3.33
CA ALA A 70 8.46 -5.54 4.26
C ALA A 70 9.98 -5.48 4.07
N GLU A 71 10.72 -6.10 4.99
CA GLU A 71 12.17 -6.27 4.92
C GLU A 71 12.98 -4.97 4.84
N GLY A 72 12.45 -3.90 5.43
CA GLY A 72 13.12 -2.60 5.44
C GLY A 72 13.13 -1.87 4.10
N ILE A 73 12.38 -2.38 3.12
CA ILE A 73 12.25 -1.74 1.81
C ILE A 73 11.46 -0.44 1.96
N GLN A 74 11.89 0.60 1.25
CA GLN A 74 11.22 1.90 1.25
C GLN A 74 11.09 2.41 -0.17
N PHE A 75 10.03 3.18 -0.44
CA PHE A 75 9.92 3.91 -1.70
C PHE A 75 10.89 5.09 -1.72
N GLN A 76 11.39 5.40 -2.91
CA GLN A 76 12.19 6.59 -3.14
C GLN A 76 11.27 7.82 -3.28
N GLU A 77 11.85 9.03 -3.34
CA GLU A 77 11.08 10.28 -3.34
C GLU A 77 10.07 10.35 -4.49
N GLU A 78 10.42 9.87 -5.67
CA GLU A 78 9.51 9.90 -6.83
C GLU A 78 8.29 9.03 -6.59
N GLU A 79 8.48 7.83 -6.03
CA GLU A 79 7.37 6.93 -5.70
C GLU A 79 6.52 7.51 -4.57
N LEU A 80 7.14 8.15 -3.60
CA LEU A 80 6.39 8.78 -2.50
C LEU A 80 5.50 9.91 -3.01
N ALA A 81 6.01 10.72 -3.96
CA ALA A 81 5.20 11.77 -4.57
C ALA A 81 4.00 11.20 -5.31
N CYS A 82 4.19 10.08 -6.03
CA CYS A 82 3.10 9.39 -6.72
C CYS A 82 2.07 8.85 -5.71
N ALA A 83 2.52 8.25 -4.63
CA ALA A 83 1.63 7.73 -3.58
C ALA A 83 0.79 8.84 -2.96
N ARG A 84 1.38 10.00 -2.72
CA ARG A 84 0.65 11.17 -2.20
C ARG A 84 -0.42 11.63 -3.18
N SER A 85 -0.06 11.71 -4.47
CA SER A 85 -0.98 12.12 -5.53
C SER A 85 -2.18 11.18 -5.65
N GLU A 86 -1.95 9.87 -5.52
CA GLU A 86 -2.99 8.86 -5.60
C GLU A 86 -3.69 8.59 -4.27
N GLN A 87 -3.26 9.25 -3.20
CA GLN A 87 -3.78 9.06 -1.85
C GLN A 87 -3.67 7.62 -1.36
N ILE A 88 -2.58 6.95 -1.69
CA ILE A 88 -2.29 5.59 -1.25
C ILE A 88 -1.40 5.66 -0.01
N ALA A 89 -1.84 5.06 1.09
CA ALA A 89 -1.04 4.96 2.31
C ALA A 89 0.11 3.97 2.12
N VAL A 90 1.28 4.29 2.65
CA VAL A 90 2.47 3.43 2.56
C VAL A 90 3.14 3.27 3.92
#